data_3caee6b4e2be3e4dba6db249d074add8
#
_entry.id   3caee6b4e2be3e4dba6db249d074add8
#
_cell.length_a   1.000
_cell.length_b   1.000
_cell.length_c   1.000
_cell.angle_alpha   90.00
_cell.angle_beta   90.00
_cell.angle_gamma   90.00
#
_symmetry.space_group_name_H-M   'P 1'
#
loop_
_entity.id
_entity.type
_entity.pdbx_description
1 polymer ?
#
loop_
_entity_poly.entity_id
_entity_poly.type
_entity_poly.pdbx_seq_one_letter_code
_entity_poly.pdbx_strand_id
1 'polypeptide(L)'
;LLSLTPDANPVLGETPEVKGLWSAAAVWVKEGPGVGESLAEWMVHGESHIDLHSSDISRFHDHQKTRAHIKARTFEAFPKTYGIVHPSEQWASERGIRRSPMIQQEQSLGAAFYEAVGWERPQWYEANAPLVERYGVEAREAEWDARWWSPIVNAEHLAMRESAGIF
;
A
#
# COMPACT_ATOMS: atom_id res chain seq x y z
N LEU A 1 -13.06 16.71 15.23
CA LEU A 1 -13.40 15.39 14.70
C LEU A 1 -12.69 15.21 13.36
N LEU A 2 -11.92 14.14 13.19
CA LEU A 2 -11.21 13.83 11.95
C LEU A 2 -11.95 12.72 11.20
N SER A 3 -12.07 12.86 9.89
CA SER A 3 -12.47 11.79 8.99
C SER A 3 -11.25 11.01 8.57
N LEU A 4 -11.28 9.70 8.75
CA LEU A 4 -10.21 8.78 8.36
C LEU A 4 -10.78 7.65 7.51
N THR A 5 -9.97 7.16 6.60
CA THR A 5 -10.24 6.04 5.72
C THR A 5 -9.33 4.85 6.05
N PRO A 6 -9.61 3.65 5.55
CA PRO A 6 -8.77 2.49 5.81
C PRO A 6 -7.31 2.58 5.36
N ASP A 7 -7.01 3.47 4.43
CA ASP A 7 -5.67 3.70 3.86
C ASP A 7 -5.15 5.13 4.07
N ALA A 8 -5.86 5.93 4.86
CA ALA A 8 -5.55 7.33 5.18
C ALA A 8 -5.63 8.31 3.99
N ASN A 9 -6.03 7.88 2.80
CA ASN A 9 -6.23 8.76 1.65
C ASN A 9 -7.69 9.22 1.54
N PRO A 10 -7.99 10.37 0.92
CA PRO A 10 -9.35 10.79 0.62
C PRO A 10 -10.15 9.76 -0.20
N VAL A 11 -11.47 9.85 -0.18
CA VAL A 11 -12.37 9.01 -0.99
C VAL A 11 -13.06 9.92 -1.99
N LEU A 12 -12.59 9.90 -3.23
CA LEU A 12 -13.00 10.80 -4.29
C LEU A 12 -13.61 10.03 -5.46
N GLY A 13 -14.47 10.70 -6.24
CA GLY A 13 -14.96 10.18 -7.51
C GLY A 13 -16.37 9.62 -7.47
N GLU A 14 -16.80 9.14 -8.62
CA GLU A 14 -18.13 8.51 -8.79
C GLU A 14 -18.13 7.11 -8.21
N THR A 15 -19.14 6.80 -7.39
CA THR A 15 -19.25 5.45 -6.83
C THR A 15 -19.67 4.45 -7.92
N PRO A 16 -19.04 3.29 -8.01
CA PRO A 16 -19.41 2.27 -8.99
C PRO A 16 -20.80 1.67 -8.75
N GLU A 17 -21.35 1.80 -7.55
CA GLU A 17 -22.66 1.25 -7.19
C GLU A 17 -23.84 2.09 -7.67
N VAL A 18 -23.67 3.43 -7.80
CA VAL A 18 -24.76 4.35 -8.14
C VAL A 18 -24.26 5.42 -9.09
N LYS A 19 -24.68 5.33 -10.36
CA LYS A 19 -24.32 6.31 -11.37
C LYS A 19 -24.81 7.73 -10.98
N GLY A 20 -23.93 8.71 -11.11
CA GLY A 20 -24.20 10.10 -10.76
C GLY A 20 -24.00 10.44 -9.29
N LEU A 21 -23.67 9.46 -8.44
CA LEU A 21 -23.33 9.70 -7.05
C LEU A 21 -21.82 9.87 -6.89
N TRP A 22 -21.41 11.06 -6.53
CA TRP A 22 -20.00 11.43 -6.36
C TRP A 22 -19.63 11.58 -4.89
N SER A 23 -18.42 11.19 -4.54
CA SER A 23 -17.85 11.31 -3.20
C SER A 23 -16.71 12.33 -3.17
N ALA A 24 -16.67 13.10 -2.09
CA ALA A 24 -15.52 13.91 -1.67
C ALA A 24 -15.42 13.78 -0.14
N ALA A 25 -15.06 12.61 0.33
CA ALA A 25 -15.01 12.29 1.76
C ALA A 25 -13.57 12.18 2.28
N ALA A 26 -13.41 12.42 3.59
CA ALA A 26 -12.12 12.43 4.27
C ALA A 26 -11.10 13.42 3.66
N VAL A 27 -11.60 14.50 3.09
CA VAL A 27 -10.80 15.62 2.57
C VAL A 27 -10.48 16.56 3.73
N TRP A 28 -9.20 16.84 3.93
CA TRP A 28 -8.79 17.78 4.95
C TRP A 28 -8.76 19.20 4.40
N VAL A 29 -8.83 20.18 5.30
CA VAL A 29 -8.90 21.61 4.91
C VAL A 29 -7.81 22.03 3.95
N LYS A 30 -6.60 21.52 4.14
CA LYS A 30 -5.44 21.83 3.27
C LYS A 30 -5.60 21.32 1.84
N GLU A 31 -6.40 20.27 1.64
CA GLU A 31 -6.58 19.58 0.35
C GLU A 31 -7.84 20.08 -0.38
N GLY A 32 -8.74 20.76 0.34
CA GLY A 32 -10.07 21.15 -0.17
C GLY A 32 -10.08 21.85 -1.51
N PRO A 33 -9.28 22.89 -1.74
CA PRO A 33 -9.27 23.60 -3.03
C PRO A 33 -8.84 22.72 -4.19
N GLY A 34 -7.73 21.97 -4.05
CA GLY A 34 -7.22 21.08 -5.09
C GLY A 34 -8.17 19.91 -5.38
N VAL A 35 -8.78 19.34 -4.34
CA VAL A 35 -9.80 18.28 -4.50
C VAL A 35 -11.01 18.81 -5.23
N GLY A 36 -11.47 20.03 -4.90
CA GLY A 36 -12.62 20.65 -5.57
C GLY A 36 -12.38 20.86 -7.05
N GLU A 37 -11.21 21.39 -7.42
CA GLU A 37 -10.80 21.58 -8.80
C GLU A 37 -10.73 20.24 -9.56
N SER A 38 -10.00 19.27 -9.03
CA SER A 38 -9.82 17.97 -9.66
C SER A 38 -11.13 17.19 -9.85
N LEU A 39 -12.05 17.25 -8.87
CA LEU A 39 -13.35 16.62 -9.01
C LEU A 39 -14.23 17.34 -10.04
N ALA A 40 -14.20 18.68 -10.10
CA ALA A 40 -14.94 19.44 -11.10
C ALA A 40 -14.46 19.09 -12.52
N GLU A 41 -13.15 19.01 -12.73
CA GLU A 41 -12.59 18.55 -14.00
C GLU A 41 -13.04 17.14 -14.35
N TRP A 42 -12.95 16.22 -13.39
CA TRP A 42 -13.36 14.83 -13.61
C TRP A 42 -14.84 14.72 -13.96
N MET A 43 -15.71 15.47 -13.28
CA MET A 43 -17.14 15.50 -13.59
C MET A 43 -17.45 16.04 -14.98
N VAL A 44 -16.70 17.05 -15.45
CA VAL A 44 -16.95 17.75 -16.71
C VAL A 44 -16.27 17.06 -17.89
N HIS A 45 -15.04 16.60 -17.70
CA HIS A 45 -14.19 16.10 -18.78
C HIS A 45 -14.01 14.58 -18.76
N GLY A 46 -14.49 13.88 -17.72
CA GLY A 46 -14.33 12.43 -17.54
C GLY A 46 -13.00 12.02 -16.90
N GLU A 47 -12.08 12.96 -16.70
CA GLU A 47 -10.79 12.75 -16.04
C GLU A 47 -10.28 14.06 -15.42
N SER A 48 -9.38 13.96 -14.44
CA SER A 48 -8.62 15.08 -13.89
C SER A 48 -7.26 15.15 -14.56
N HIS A 49 -6.66 16.35 -14.61
CA HIS A 49 -5.30 16.55 -15.12
C HIS A 49 -4.21 15.95 -14.20
N ILE A 50 -4.57 15.60 -12.96
CA ILE A 50 -3.68 14.89 -12.03
C ILE A 50 -4.16 13.47 -11.78
N ASP A 51 -3.24 12.57 -11.45
CA ASP A 51 -3.55 11.18 -11.11
C ASP A 51 -4.25 11.09 -9.75
N LEU A 52 -5.52 10.66 -9.75
CA LEU A 52 -6.35 10.47 -8.56
C LEU A 52 -6.52 9.00 -8.14
N HIS A 53 -5.81 8.05 -8.77
CA HIS A 53 -5.99 6.61 -8.50
C HIS A 53 -5.87 6.25 -7.03
N SER A 54 -4.94 6.86 -6.31
CA SER A 54 -4.76 6.62 -4.86
C SER A 54 -5.92 7.12 -4.00
N SER A 55 -6.79 7.96 -4.56
CA SER A 55 -7.94 8.57 -3.88
C SER A 55 -9.28 8.15 -4.46
N ASP A 56 -9.29 7.46 -5.60
CA ASP A 56 -10.51 7.00 -6.26
C ASP A 56 -11.30 6.05 -5.33
N ILE A 57 -12.61 6.30 -5.19
CA ILE A 57 -13.51 5.46 -4.39
C ILE A 57 -13.55 4.01 -4.88
N SER A 58 -13.33 3.77 -6.16
CA SER A 58 -13.33 2.44 -6.77
C SER A 58 -12.11 1.58 -6.40
N ARG A 59 -11.09 2.17 -5.77
CA ARG A 59 -9.89 1.43 -5.32
C ARG A 59 -10.15 0.39 -4.24
N PHE A 60 -11.27 0.50 -3.54
CA PHE A 60 -11.59 -0.41 -2.44
C PHE A 60 -12.24 -1.70 -2.93
N HIS A 61 -11.68 -2.82 -2.49
CA HIS A 61 -12.27 -4.14 -2.65
C HIS A 61 -13.37 -4.39 -1.60
N ASP A 62 -14.26 -5.34 -1.84
CA ASP A 62 -15.42 -5.58 -0.99
C ASP A 62 -15.07 -5.86 0.48
N HIS A 63 -13.98 -6.59 0.76
CA HIS A 63 -13.53 -6.83 2.13
C HIS A 63 -13.12 -5.54 2.85
N GLN A 64 -12.58 -4.56 2.12
CA GLN A 64 -12.14 -3.27 2.66
C GLN A 64 -13.32 -2.34 2.99
N LYS A 65 -14.50 -2.62 2.43
CA LYS A 65 -15.76 -1.89 2.70
C LYS A 65 -16.47 -2.40 3.97
N THR A 66 -16.01 -3.49 4.56
CA THR A 66 -16.64 -4.04 5.78
C THR A 66 -16.39 -3.16 6.98
N ARG A 67 -17.39 -3.08 7.89
CA ARG A 67 -17.26 -2.28 9.10
C ARG A 67 -16.08 -2.70 9.99
N ALA A 68 -15.76 -4.00 10.02
CA ALA A 68 -14.65 -4.52 10.80
C ALA A 68 -13.31 -4.01 10.24
N HIS A 69 -13.10 -4.16 8.93
CA HIS A 69 -11.90 -3.68 8.25
C HIS A 69 -11.73 -2.17 8.39
N ILE A 70 -12.78 -1.39 8.09
CA ILE A 70 -12.75 0.07 8.23
C ILE A 70 -12.36 0.46 9.65
N LYS A 71 -12.97 -0.16 10.66
CA LYS A 71 -12.68 0.15 12.06
C LYS A 71 -11.23 -0.15 12.41
N ALA A 72 -10.73 -1.35 12.11
CA ALA A 72 -9.36 -1.75 12.45
C ALA A 72 -8.33 -0.86 11.76
N ARG A 73 -8.49 -0.64 10.45
CA ARG A 73 -7.57 0.18 9.67
C ARG A 73 -7.58 1.66 10.05
N THR A 74 -8.75 2.25 10.32
CA THR A 74 -8.81 3.66 10.76
C THR A 74 -8.20 3.86 12.15
N PHE A 75 -8.31 2.89 13.04
CA PHE A 75 -7.61 2.93 14.33
C PHE A 75 -6.09 2.89 14.16
N GLU A 76 -5.59 2.12 13.21
CA GLU A 76 -4.16 2.06 12.90
C GLU A 76 -3.69 3.30 12.12
N ALA A 77 -4.50 3.81 11.20
CA ALA A 77 -4.18 4.99 10.40
C ALA A 77 -4.00 6.26 11.24
N PHE A 78 -4.80 6.40 12.30
CA PHE A 78 -4.78 7.63 13.12
C PHE A 78 -3.42 7.94 13.73
N PRO A 79 -2.77 7.04 14.48
CA PRO A 79 -1.43 7.31 15.01
C PRO A 79 -0.37 7.45 13.91
N LYS A 80 -0.50 6.74 12.80
CA LYS A 80 0.43 6.88 11.65
C LYS A 80 0.34 8.25 10.99
N THR A 81 -0.84 8.87 10.96
CA THR A 81 -1.03 10.20 10.38
C THR A 81 -0.28 11.30 11.14
N TYR A 82 -0.14 11.16 12.45
CA TYR A 82 0.54 12.15 13.30
C TYR A 82 1.87 11.66 13.88
N GLY A 83 2.15 10.40 13.74
CA GLY A 83 3.37 9.78 14.22
C GLY A 83 4.52 9.82 13.24
N ILE A 84 5.60 9.24 13.66
CA ILE A 84 6.75 8.96 12.81
C ILE A 84 6.50 7.61 12.13
N VAL A 85 6.45 7.62 10.81
CA VAL A 85 6.31 6.41 9.99
C VAL A 85 7.67 6.04 9.45
N HIS A 86 8.09 4.79 9.69
CA HIS A 86 9.36 4.29 9.16
C HIS A 86 9.29 4.04 7.64
N PRO A 87 10.39 4.14 6.91
CA PRO A 87 10.44 3.73 5.51
C PRO A 87 9.92 2.29 5.34
N SER A 88 9.08 2.10 4.34
CA SER A 88 8.45 0.79 4.02
C SER A 88 7.61 0.18 5.15
N GLU A 89 7.21 0.98 6.13
CA GLU A 89 6.36 0.50 7.23
C GLU A 89 5.05 -0.06 6.72
N GLN A 90 4.72 -1.25 7.19
CA GLN A 90 3.54 -1.99 6.77
C GLN A 90 2.34 -1.74 7.69
N TRP A 91 1.15 -1.97 7.16
CA TRP A 91 -0.05 -2.15 7.97
C TRP A 91 0.08 -3.41 8.83
N ALA A 92 -0.36 -3.36 10.08
CA ALA A 92 -0.37 -4.51 10.97
C ALA A 92 -1.77 -5.17 11.01
N SER A 93 -2.84 -4.36 10.92
CA SER A 93 -4.21 -4.85 10.99
C SER A 93 -4.72 -5.35 9.65
N GLU A 94 -5.70 -6.27 9.68
CA GLU A 94 -6.45 -6.75 8.51
C GLU A 94 -5.55 -7.23 7.35
N ARG A 95 -4.47 -7.93 7.70
CA ARG A 95 -3.51 -8.50 6.77
C ARG A 95 -3.93 -9.89 6.28
N GLY A 96 -3.35 -10.31 5.18
CA GLY A 96 -3.47 -11.69 4.71
C GLY A 96 -4.83 -12.06 4.12
N ILE A 97 -5.67 -11.11 3.71
CA ILE A 97 -7.02 -11.38 3.18
C ILE A 97 -6.95 -11.80 1.70
N ARG A 98 -6.24 -11.02 0.88
CA ARG A 98 -6.01 -11.38 -0.52
C ARG A 98 -4.59 -11.87 -0.70
N ARG A 99 -4.44 -13.07 -1.23
CA ARG A 99 -3.18 -13.78 -1.33
C ARG A 99 -2.97 -14.34 -2.72
N SER A 100 -1.71 -14.51 -3.11
CA SER A 100 -1.33 -15.26 -4.31
C SER A 100 -1.80 -16.72 -4.23
N PRO A 101 -2.16 -17.36 -5.35
CA PRO A 101 -2.34 -18.82 -5.39
C PRO A 101 -1.09 -19.60 -4.94
N MET A 102 0.08 -18.96 -5.00
CA MET A 102 1.39 -19.53 -4.63
C MET A 102 1.76 -19.32 -3.15
N ILE A 103 0.83 -18.81 -2.34
CA ILE A 103 1.11 -18.41 -0.95
C ILE A 103 1.82 -19.47 -0.11
N GLN A 104 1.49 -20.76 -0.31
CA GLN A 104 2.12 -21.84 0.45
C GLN A 104 3.59 -22.04 0.06
N GLN A 105 3.90 -21.95 -1.22
CA GLN A 105 5.27 -22.01 -1.74
C GLN A 105 6.06 -20.80 -1.29
N GLU A 106 5.48 -19.61 -1.39
CA GLU A 106 6.10 -18.36 -0.93
C GLU A 106 6.43 -18.45 0.57
N GLN A 107 5.50 -18.92 1.39
CA GLN A 107 5.73 -19.14 2.83
C GLN A 107 6.81 -20.19 3.11
N SER A 108 6.87 -21.27 2.33
CA SER A 108 7.90 -22.30 2.49
C SER A 108 9.31 -21.81 2.19
N LEU A 109 9.43 -20.77 1.36
CA LEU A 109 10.69 -20.08 1.06
C LEU A 109 11.01 -18.95 2.05
N GLY A 110 10.17 -18.77 3.06
CA GLY A 110 10.34 -17.72 4.07
C GLY A 110 10.06 -16.33 3.53
N ALA A 111 9.00 -16.18 2.72
CA ALA A 111 8.63 -14.86 2.19
C ALA A 111 8.29 -13.87 3.31
N ALA A 112 8.90 -12.70 3.27
CA ALA A 112 8.45 -11.53 4.00
C ALA A 112 7.42 -10.80 3.16
N PHE A 113 6.20 -10.65 3.68
CA PHE A 113 5.09 -10.08 2.93
C PHE A 113 4.89 -8.61 3.24
N TYR A 114 4.50 -7.85 2.21
CA TYR A 114 3.95 -6.51 2.32
C TYR A 114 2.58 -6.44 1.63
N GLU A 115 1.75 -5.52 2.05
CA GLU A 115 0.47 -5.28 1.39
C GLU A 115 0.59 -4.17 0.36
N ALA A 116 0.18 -4.46 -0.86
CA ALA A 116 0.01 -3.46 -1.90
C ALA A 116 -1.36 -3.62 -2.56
N VAL A 117 -2.16 -2.56 -2.55
CA VAL A 117 -3.50 -2.51 -3.15
C VAL A 117 -4.38 -3.67 -2.65
N GLY A 118 -4.32 -3.95 -1.34
CA GLY A 118 -5.11 -5.01 -0.69
C GLY A 118 -4.60 -6.44 -0.92
N TRP A 119 -3.47 -6.63 -1.61
CA TRP A 119 -2.85 -7.93 -1.84
C TRP A 119 -1.59 -8.11 -1.00
N GLU A 120 -1.44 -9.29 -0.40
CA GLU A 120 -0.15 -9.71 0.14
C GLU A 120 0.80 -10.06 -1.01
N ARG A 121 1.96 -9.44 -0.99
CA ARG A 121 3.03 -9.67 -1.98
C ARG A 121 4.33 -9.97 -1.27
N PRO A 122 5.15 -10.92 -1.76
CA PRO A 122 6.48 -11.14 -1.21
C PRO A 122 7.37 -9.92 -1.51
N GLN A 123 8.11 -9.49 -0.50
CA GLN A 123 9.11 -8.42 -0.61
C GLN A 123 10.52 -8.98 -0.76
N TRP A 124 10.82 -10.07 -0.06
CA TRP A 124 12.02 -10.89 -0.20
C TRP A 124 11.75 -12.29 0.33
N TYR A 125 12.68 -13.22 0.04
CA TYR A 125 12.62 -14.58 0.53
C TYR A 125 13.82 -14.90 1.40
N GLU A 126 13.63 -15.35 2.64
CA GLU A 126 14.71 -15.76 3.54
C GLU A 126 15.58 -16.89 2.96
N ALA A 127 15.02 -17.73 2.09
CA ALA A 127 15.77 -18.74 1.35
C ALA A 127 16.93 -18.13 0.51
N ASN A 128 16.85 -16.86 0.18
CA ASN A 128 17.85 -16.13 -0.61
C ASN A 128 18.90 -15.41 0.25
N ALA A 129 18.88 -15.57 1.59
CA ALA A 129 19.86 -14.95 2.49
C ALA A 129 21.33 -15.19 2.07
N PRO A 130 21.72 -16.37 1.52
CA PRO A 130 23.10 -16.58 1.05
C PRO A 130 23.56 -15.65 -0.07
N LEU A 131 22.62 -15.04 -0.82
CA LEU A 131 22.95 -14.05 -1.86
C LEU A 131 23.55 -12.77 -1.27
N VAL A 132 23.23 -12.43 -0.02
CA VAL A 132 23.75 -11.23 0.66
C VAL A 132 25.28 -11.28 0.73
N GLU A 133 25.84 -12.41 1.17
CA GLU A 133 27.29 -12.64 1.19
C GLU A 133 27.87 -12.69 -0.22
N ARG A 134 27.22 -13.44 -1.12
CA ARG A 134 27.66 -13.58 -2.52
C ARG A 134 27.84 -12.25 -3.23
N TYR A 135 26.93 -11.29 -3.01
CA TYR A 135 26.94 -9.98 -3.66
C TYR A 135 27.57 -8.88 -2.80
N GLY A 136 28.04 -9.19 -1.60
CA GLY A 136 28.66 -8.22 -0.70
C GLY A 136 27.70 -7.08 -0.33
N VAL A 137 26.42 -7.41 -0.13
CA VAL A 137 25.41 -6.39 0.24
C VAL A 137 25.52 -6.07 1.72
N GLU A 138 25.73 -4.79 2.04
CA GLU A 138 25.81 -4.33 3.41
C GLU A 138 24.41 -4.11 4.01
N ALA A 139 24.28 -4.44 5.31
CA ALA A 139 23.09 -4.12 6.07
C ALA A 139 23.04 -2.61 6.37
N ARG A 140 21.85 -2.07 6.50
CA ARG A 140 21.66 -0.68 6.97
C ARG A 140 21.94 -0.62 8.46
N GLU A 141 22.71 0.39 8.88
CA GLU A 141 23.13 0.53 10.28
C GLU A 141 22.06 1.20 11.15
N ALA A 142 21.27 2.11 10.57
CA ALA A 142 20.26 2.85 11.29
C ALA A 142 18.96 2.05 11.43
N GLU A 143 18.51 1.85 12.67
CA GLU A 143 17.21 1.18 12.94
C GLU A 143 16.05 1.86 12.21
N TRP A 144 16.12 3.16 12.03
CA TRP A 144 15.11 3.95 11.34
C TRP A 144 14.71 3.40 9.98
N ASP A 145 15.69 3.03 9.14
CA ASP A 145 15.46 2.59 7.76
C ASP A 145 15.72 1.10 7.54
N ALA A 146 16.24 0.41 8.56
CA ALA A 146 16.46 -1.04 8.55
C ALA A 146 15.23 -1.85 9.00
N ARG A 147 14.34 -1.25 9.80
CA ARG A 147 13.27 -1.95 10.51
C ARG A 147 12.32 -2.76 9.61
N TRP A 148 12.02 -2.24 8.42
CA TRP A 148 11.10 -2.84 7.45
C TRP A 148 11.79 -3.22 6.14
N TRP A 149 13.11 -3.46 6.22
CA TRP A 149 13.94 -3.77 5.08
C TRP A 149 14.90 -4.92 5.40
N SER A 150 15.33 -5.64 4.35
CA SER A 150 16.37 -6.68 4.44
C SER A 150 17.40 -6.46 3.34
N PRO A 151 18.71 -6.72 3.61
CA PRO A 151 19.73 -6.71 2.55
C PRO A 151 19.45 -7.75 1.46
N ILE A 152 18.61 -8.75 1.75
CA ILE A 152 18.18 -9.75 0.77
C ILE A 152 17.50 -9.09 -0.43
N VAL A 153 16.71 -8.02 -0.24
CA VAL A 153 16.06 -7.30 -1.34
C VAL A 153 17.07 -6.84 -2.39
N ASN A 154 18.17 -6.24 -1.95
CA ASN A 154 19.21 -5.76 -2.86
C ASN A 154 19.98 -6.93 -3.49
N ALA A 155 20.23 -7.99 -2.74
CA ALA A 155 20.91 -9.18 -3.25
C ALA A 155 20.06 -9.91 -4.31
N GLU A 156 18.77 -10.06 -4.09
CA GLU A 156 17.82 -10.59 -5.09
C GLU A 156 17.79 -9.73 -6.35
N HIS A 157 17.76 -8.40 -6.19
CA HIS A 157 17.81 -7.48 -7.32
C HIS A 157 19.08 -7.67 -8.16
N LEU A 158 20.25 -7.80 -7.52
CA LEU A 158 21.52 -8.05 -8.22
C LEU A 158 21.50 -9.41 -8.92
N ALA A 159 21.02 -10.46 -8.25
CA ALA A 159 20.88 -11.78 -8.85
C ALA A 159 20.01 -11.79 -10.10
N MET A 160 18.90 -11.05 -10.06
CA MET A 160 17.97 -10.92 -11.19
C MET A 160 18.58 -10.18 -12.40
N ARG A 161 19.57 -9.31 -12.17
CA ARG A 161 20.27 -8.63 -13.25
C ARG A 161 21.33 -9.50 -13.94
N GLU A 162 21.80 -10.54 -13.26
CA GLU A 162 22.82 -11.45 -13.78
C GLU A 162 22.26 -12.75 -14.35
N SER A 163 21.03 -13.08 -14.01
CA SER A 163 20.38 -14.32 -14.42
C SER A 163 18.93 -14.10 -14.84
N ALA A 164 18.38 -15.04 -15.59
CA ALA A 164 16.97 -15.04 -15.92
C ALA A 164 16.13 -15.33 -14.68
N GLY A 165 15.08 -14.57 -14.48
CA GLY A 165 14.10 -14.76 -13.41
C GLY A 165 12.69 -14.65 -13.92
N ILE A 166 11.76 -15.20 -13.14
CA ILE A 166 10.32 -15.06 -13.36
C ILE A 166 9.78 -14.18 -12.23
N PHE A 167 9.02 -13.15 -12.60
CA PHE A 167 8.38 -12.20 -11.66
C PHE A 167 6.89 -12.52 -11.50
#